data_20acf2a57308b94811fa5e001ed4946c
#
_entry.id   20acf2a57308b94811fa5e001ed4946c
#
_cell.length_a   1.000
_cell.length_b   1.000
_cell.length_c   1.000
_cell.angle_alpha   90.00
_cell.angle_beta   90.00
_cell.angle_gamma   90.00
#
_symmetry.space_group_name_H-M   'P 1'
#
loop_
_entity.id
_entity.type
_entity.pdbx_description
1 polymer ?
#
loop_
_entity_poly.entity_id
_entity_poly.type
_entity_poly.pdbx_seq_one_letter_code
_entity_poly.pdbx_strand_id
1 'polypeptide(L)'
;MKHAFKNKKAGTVLGWFFALFAVFASFGIGNLTQANSIASAVHSTFGVPLWVLGIIITALALIIIVGGIKSISRVSQIVVPLMAVFYIIAGLVVIMINIENVPAGVIMIVKMAFSPQAVGGGLCGSITAAMMNAMRYGVARGVFSNEAGMGSAAITAAAATTDSPVRQGYINMTGTFWDTIVVCTITGLCIASSGVLGTVEASPAIAGSYAVESSRVILTEQNTKNTEYKIKTDQNEKGEPVLVLVPAQAASDSQPITLTPTEIASTTDLKGTYQDSGLNEYTFLPDGTYEYRTLLTGSALTIAVFEDALGSPGGWLVCIGIALFAFSTILGWEYHGEKAFEYLLKTHKYNMIYRIFFSLIAYIGATTTLQIVWDFSDIANALMAVPNLICLLALSGVVAKDMKEFQNVIKREKKRA
;
A
#
# COMPACT_ATOMS: atom_id res chain seq x y z
N MET A 1 4.20 3.55 27.67
CA MET A 1 4.95 4.82 27.60
C MET A 1 5.15 5.49 28.96
N LYS A 2 4.12 5.69 29.78
CA LYS A 2 4.24 6.38 31.08
C LYS A 2 5.33 5.80 32.02
N HIS A 3 5.57 4.50 31.97
CA HIS A 3 6.54 3.79 32.80
C HIS A 3 7.90 3.53 32.13
N ALA A 4 8.08 3.96 30.88
CA ALA A 4 9.34 3.79 30.15
C ALA A 4 10.47 4.69 30.67
N PHE A 5 10.12 5.78 31.37
CA PHE A 5 11.08 6.77 31.83
C PHE A 5 10.99 6.99 33.34
N LYS A 6 12.11 7.32 33.97
CA LYS A 6 12.15 7.77 35.37
C LYS A 6 11.25 9.01 35.55
N ASN A 7 11.24 9.92 34.58
CA ASN A 7 10.34 11.07 34.56
C ASN A 7 8.98 10.67 33.99
N LYS A 8 8.00 10.41 34.87
CA LYS A 8 6.64 10.03 34.48
C LYS A 8 5.91 11.09 33.64
N LYS A 9 6.27 12.38 33.75
CA LYS A 9 5.69 13.46 32.95
C LYS A 9 6.11 13.32 31.48
N ALA A 10 7.39 13.05 31.21
CA ALA A 10 7.88 12.83 29.85
C ALA A 10 7.18 11.63 29.17
N GLY A 11 7.06 10.50 29.89
CA GLY A 11 6.34 9.34 29.39
C GLY A 11 4.84 9.58 29.15
N THR A 12 4.20 10.45 29.96
CA THR A 12 2.80 10.83 29.74
C THR A 12 2.63 11.71 28.51
N VAL A 13 3.53 12.66 28.29
CA VAL A 13 3.54 13.52 27.08
C VAL A 13 3.74 12.70 25.82
N LEU A 14 4.72 11.80 25.81
CA LEU A 14 4.94 10.88 24.68
C LEU A 14 3.73 9.97 24.43
N GLY A 15 3.08 9.48 25.49
CA GLY A 15 1.87 8.69 25.38
C GLY A 15 0.69 9.47 24.80
N TRP A 16 0.60 10.77 25.12
CA TRP A 16 -0.42 11.64 24.54
C TRP A 16 -0.21 11.88 23.04
N PHE A 17 1.02 12.21 22.64
CA PHE A 17 1.37 12.37 21.23
C PHE A 17 1.18 11.08 20.45
N PHE A 18 1.62 9.95 21.01
CA PHE A 18 1.35 8.65 20.40
C PHE A 18 -0.14 8.41 20.16
N ALA A 19 -0.98 8.65 21.17
CA ALA A 19 -2.41 8.45 21.03
C ALA A 19 -3.04 9.40 19.99
N LEU A 20 -2.59 10.67 19.95
CA LEU A 20 -3.04 11.62 18.94
C LEU A 20 -2.70 11.14 17.53
N PHE A 21 -1.45 10.75 17.31
CA PHE A 21 -1.00 10.27 16.00
C PHE A 21 -1.60 8.91 15.63
N ALA A 22 -1.88 8.04 16.61
CA ALA A 22 -2.58 6.78 16.39
C ALA A 22 -4.02 6.98 15.91
N VAL A 23 -4.72 8.01 16.38
CA VAL A 23 -6.03 8.39 15.84
C VAL A 23 -5.93 8.81 14.38
N PHE A 24 -4.95 9.65 14.00
CA PHE A 24 -4.77 10.04 12.59
C PHE A 24 -4.32 8.84 11.72
N ALA A 25 -3.40 8.03 12.22
CA ALA A 25 -2.95 6.84 11.51
C ALA A 25 -4.08 5.84 11.26
N SER A 26 -5.02 5.69 12.21
CA SER A 26 -6.17 4.80 12.03
C SER A 26 -7.07 5.23 10.87
N PHE A 27 -7.24 6.55 10.65
CA PHE A 27 -7.96 7.06 9.49
C PHE A 27 -7.18 6.85 8.19
N GLY A 28 -5.86 6.99 8.18
CA GLY A 28 -4.99 6.81 7.01
C GLY A 28 -4.82 5.35 6.63
N ILE A 29 -3.80 4.72 7.22
CA ILE A 29 -3.40 3.33 6.93
C ILE A 29 -4.53 2.33 7.21
N GLY A 30 -5.27 2.57 8.30
CA GLY A 30 -6.31 1.66 8.75
C GLY A 30 -7.60 1.72 7.96
N ASN A 31 -7.90 2.85 7.33
CA ASN A 31 -9.18 3.08 6.68
C ASN A 31 -9.07 3.56 5.24
N LEU A 32 -8.58 4.78 5.00
CA LEU A 32 -8.53 5.39 3.67
C LEU A 32 -7.82 4.49 2.65
N THR A 33 -6.63 3.99 2.99
CA THR A 33 -5.82 3.12 2.12
C THR A 33 -6.52 1.81 1.82
N GLN A 34 -7.14 1.22 2.82
CA GLN A 34 -7.82 -0.06 2.69
C GLN A 34 -9.09 0.07 1.85
N ALA A 35 -9.90 1.09 2.14
CA ALA A 35 -11.13 1.36 1.37
C ALA A 35 -10.82 1.69 -0.10
N ASN A 36 -9.74 2.45 -0.36
CA ASN A 36 -9.26 2.72 -1.72
C ASN A 36 -8.83 1.42 -2.43
N SER A 37 -8.05 0.56 -1.75
CA SER A 37 -7.59 -0.71 -2.32
C SER A 37 -8.74 -1.64 -2.67
N ILE A 38 -9.76 -1.76 -1.81
CA ILE A 38 -10.98 -2.52 -2.10
C ILE A 38 -11.70 -1.94 -3.31
N ALA A 39 -11.95 -0.62 -3.28
CA ALA A 39 -12.71 0.04 -4.33
C ALA A 39 -12.00 -0.07 -5.69
N SER A 40 -10.68 0.15 -5.74
CA SER A 40 -9.89 0.01 -6.96
C SER A 40 -9.89 -1.42 -7.49
N ALA A 41 -9.67 -2.42 -6.62
CA ALA A 41 -9.66 -3.82 -7.04
C ALA A 41 -11.01 -4.27 -7.59
N VAL A 42 -12.12 -3.93 -6.91
CA VAL A 42 -13.47 -4.31 -7.34
C VAL A 42 -13.91 -3.54 -8.57
N HIS A 43 -13.53 -2.25 -8.66
CA HIS A 43 -13.82 -1.43 -9.85
C HIS A 43 -13.10 -1.98 -11.09
N SER A 44 -11.81 -2.29 -11.00
CA SER A 44 -11.04 -2.82 -12.14
C SER A 44 -11.51 -4.21 -12.58
N THR A 45 -11.96 -5.05 -11.64
CA THR A 45 -12.36 -6.43 -11.94
C THR A 45 -13.81 -6.53 -12.43
N PHE A 46 -14.73 -5.74 -11.84
CA PHE A 46 -16.18 -5.88 -12.07
C PHE A 46 -16.84 -4.63 -12.64
N GLY A 47 -16.12 -3.53 -12.86
CA GLY A 47 -16.65 -2.27 -13.39
C GLY A 47 -17.61 -1.53 -12.47
N VAL A 48 -17.69 -1.90 -11.18
CA VAL A 48 -18.61 -1.26 -10.23
C VAL A 48 -18.13 0.17 -9.90
N PRO A 49 -18.99 1.20 -9.98
CA PRO A 49 -18.58 2.58 -9.70
C PRO A 49 -18.03 2.76 -8.28
N LEU A 50 -16.96 3.54 -8.13
CA LEU A 50 -16.27 3.76 -6.85
C LEU A 50 -17.18 4.28 -5.73
N TRP A 51 -18.13 5.19 -6.07
CA TRP A 51 -19.07 5.74 -5.09
C TRP A 51 -20.03 4.68 -4.52
N VAL A 52 -20.44 3.70 -5.35
CA VAL A 52 -21.27 2.57 -4.90
C VAL A 52 -20.49 1.71 -3.92
N LEU A 53 -19.24 1.40 -4.27
CA LEU A 53 -18.34 0.62 -3.43
C LEU A 53 -18.08 1.33 -2.10
N GLY A 54 -17.86 2.65 -2.15
CA GLY A 54 -17.71 3.46 -0.94
C GLY A 54 -18.90 3.36 0.01
N ILE A 55 -20.12 3.40 -0.51
CA ILE A 55 -21.34 3.20 0.30
C ILE A 55 -21.38 1.80 0.90
N ILE A 56 -21.11 0.76 0.11
CA ILE A 56 -21.14 -0.64 0.56
C ILE A 56 -20.11 -0.86 1.67
N ILE A 57 -18.85 -0.44 1.45
CA ILE A 57 -17.77 -0.60 2.43
C ILE A 57 -18.14 0.12 3.74
N THR A 58 -18.61 1.35 3.64
CA THR A 58 -19.02 2.16 4.80
C THR A 58 -20.16 1.49 5.58
N ALA A 59 -21.19 1.01 4.89
CA ALA A 59 -22.33 0.35 5.53
C ALA A 59 -21.91 -0.95 6.25
N LEU A 60 -21.12 -1.80 5.58
CA LEU A 60 -20.62 -3.04 6.16
C LEU A 60 -19.71 -2.77 7.38
N ALA A 61 -18.80 -1.80 7.24
CA ALA A 61 -17.94 -1.39 8.35
C ALA A 61 -18.77 -0.91 9.54
N LEU A 62 -19.73 -0.02 9.32
CA LEU A 62 -20.58 0.52 10.38
C LEU A 62 -21.36 -0.57 11.11
N ILE A 63 -21.98 -1.51 10.39
CA ILE A 63 -22.75 -2.62 10.98
C ILE A 63 -21.89 -3.45 11.95
N ILE A 64 -20.65 -3.75 11.56
CA ILE A 64 -19.77 -4.59 12.37
C ILE A 64 -19.15 -3.78 13.51
N ILE A 65 -18.70 -2.56 13.25
CA ILE A 65 -17.99 -1.69 14.18
C ILE A 65 -18.90 -1.24 15.34
N VAL A 66 -20.19 -0.99 15.08
CA VAL A 66 -21.16 -0.64 16.14
C VAL A 66 -21.21 -1.72 17.22
N GLY A 67 -21.05 -3.00 16.86
CA GLY A 67 -20.97 -4.11 17.83
C GLY A 67 -19.69 -4.16 18.67
N GLY A 68 -18.71 -3.30 18.39
CA GLY A 68 -17.44 -3.19 19.11
C GLY A 68 -16.52 -4.40 18.95
N ILE A 69 -15.49 -4.48 19.82
CA ILE A 69 -14.42 -5.49 19.71
C ILE A 69 -14.92 -6.93 19.64
N LYS A 70 -16.02 -7.26 20.28
CA LYS A 70 -16.58 -8.62 20.23
C LYS A 70 -17.13 -8.97 18.86
N SER A 71 -17.76 -8.02 18.18
CA SER A 71 -18.26 -8.18 16.80
C SER A 71 -17.10 -8.28 15.83
N ILE A 72 -16.14 -7.36 15.93
CA ILE A 72 -14.92 -7.33 15.10
C ILE A 72 -14.17 -8.66 15.22
N SER A 73 -13.89 -9.10 16.45
CA SER A 73 -13.15 -10.34 16.70
C SER A 73 -13.89 -11.57 16.14
N ARG A 74 -15.22 -11.63 16.26
CA ARG A 74 -16.02 -12.75 15.72
C ARG A 74 -15.94 -12.84 14.19
N VAL A 75 -15.94 -11.71 13.50
CA VAL A 75 -15.80 -11.69 12.04
C VAL A 75 -14.37 -12.05 11.64
N SER A 76 -13.39 -11.39 12.24
CA SER A 76 -11.98 -11.56 11.88
C SER A 76 -11.46 -12.98 12.14
N GLN A 77 -11.87 -13.64 13.22
CA GLN A 77 -11.42 -15.01 13.55
C GLN A 77 -11.85 -16.07 12.52
N ILE A 78 -12.88 -15.79 11.73
CA ILE A 78 -13.36 -16.70 10.65
C ILE A 78 -12.79 -16.25 9.32
N VAL A 79 -12.93 -14.97 9.00
CA VAL A 79 -12.58 -14.42 7.67
C VAL A 79 -11.08 -14.51 7.41
N VAL A 80 -10.25 -14.09 8.39
CA VAL A 80 -8.80 -13.99 8.19
C VAL A 80 -8.13 -15.35 7.92
N PRO A 81 -8.34 -16.42 8.72
CA PRO A 81 -7.73 -17.71 8.42
C PRO A 81 -8.24 -18.32 7.10
N LEU A 82 -9.55 -18.16 6.83
CA LEU A 82 -10.15 -18.71 5.60
C LEU A 82 -9.51 -18.08 4.36
N MET A 83 -9.46 -16.74 4.29
CA MET A 83 -8.88 -16.05 3.15
C MET A 83 -7.37 -16.32 3.01
N ALA A 84 -6.63 -16.40 4.13
CA ALA A 84 -5.20 -16.69 4.11
C ALA A 84 -4.92 -18.07 3.49
N VAL A 85 -5.69 -19.09 3.90
CA VAL A 85 -5.55 -20.45 3.34
C VAL A 85 -5.86 -20.46 1.85
N PHE A 86 -6.97 -19.84 1.42
CA PHE A 86 -7.33 -19.76 0.00
C PHE A 86 -6.26 -19.03 -0.81
N TYR A 87 -5.77 -17.90 -0.30
CA TYR A 87 -4.73 -17.12 -0.99
C TYR A 87 -3.42 -17.88 -1.12
N ILE A 88 -2.97 -18.55 -0.04
CA ILE A 88 -1.74 -19.35 -0.05
C ILE A 88 -1.86 -20.50 -1.06
N ILE A 89 -2.99 -21.23 -1.08
CA ILE A 89 -3.21 -22.32 -2.03
C ILE A 89 -3.16 -21.78 -3.46
N ALA A 90 -3.89 -20.71 -3.75
CA ALA A 90 -3.93 -20.13 -5.09
C ALA A 90 -2.53 -19.62 -5.52
N GLY A 91 -1.81 -18.94 -4.63
CA GLY A 91 -0.45 -18.48 -4.91
C GLY A 91 0.53 -19.63 -5.17
N LEU A 92 0.43 -20.72 -4.42
CA LEU A 92 1.24 -21.92 -4.67
C LEU A 92 0.91 -22.54 -6.04
N VAL A 93 -0.36 -22.55 -6.46
CA VAL A 93 -0.74 -23.02 -7.79
C VAL A 93 -0.14 -22.13 -8.88
N VAL A 94 -0.19 -20.80 -8.73
CA VAL A 94 0.44 -19.86 -9.68
C VAL A 94 1.95 -20.10 -9.77
N ILE A 95 2.62 -20.28 -8.63
CA ILE A 95 4.06 -20.60 -8.59
C ILE A 95 4.34 -21.94 -9.30
N MET A 96 3.51 -22.95 -9.10
CA MET A 96 3.67 -24.25 -9.77
C MET A 96 3.48 -24.17 -11.30
N ILE A 97 2.54 -23.35 -11.76
CA ILE A 97 2.35 -23.10 -13.20
C ILE A 97 3.59 -22.43 -13.80
N ASN A 98 4.20 -21.49 -13.07
CA ASN A 98 5.35 -20.73 -13.52
C ASN A 98 6.69 -21.28 -12.95
N ILE A 99 6.76 -22.57 -12.61
CA ILE A 99 7.89 -23.15 -11.87
C ILE A 99 9.24 -22.97 -12.58
N GLU A 100 9.26 -22.99 -13.90
CA GLU A 100 10.46 -22.82 -14.72
C GLU A 100 11.03 -21.39 -14.58
N ASN A 101 10.17 -20.40 -14.35
CA ASN A 101 10.54 -18.98 -14.21
C ASN A 101 10.91 -18.59 -12.77
N VAL A 102 10.60 -19.43 -11.77
CA VAL A 102 10.85 -19.14 -10.36
C VAL A 102 12.33 -18.85 -10.07
N PRO A 103 13.32 -19.62 -10.57
CA PRO A 103 14.73 -19.31 -10.34
C PRO A 103 15.13 -17.94 -10.89
N ALA A 104 14.65 -17.58 -12.10
CA ALA A 104 14.89 -16.27 -12.70
C ALA A 104 14.23 -15.15 -11.89
N GLY A 105 13.01 -15.38 -11.41
CA GLY A 105 12.27 -14.47 -10.53
C GLY A 105 13.00 -14.19 -9.21
N VAL A 106 13.52 -15.24 -8.56
CA VAL A 106 14.32 -15.09 -7.32
C VAL A 106 15.59 -14.27 -7.59
N ILE A 107 16.30 -14.58 -8.68
CA ILE A 107 17.51 -13.83 -9.08
C ILE A 107 17.14 -12.37 -9.36
N MET A 108 16.02 -12.12 -10.02
CA MET A 108 15.53 -10.77 -10.30
C MET A 108 15.26 -10.01 -8.99
N ILE A 109 14.52 -10.59 -8.05
CA ILE A 109 14.25 -9.98 -6.74
C ILE A 109 15.55 -9.58 -6.04
N VAL A 110 16.53 -10.50 -5.96
CA VAL A 110 17.80 -10.23 -5.30
C VAL A 110 18.61 -9.17 -6.04
N LYS A 111 18.74 -9.28 -7.37
CA LYS A 111 19.45 -8.28 -8.17
C LYS A 111 18.80 -6.90 -8.04
N MET A 112 17.49 -6.83 -8.13
CA MET A 112 16.78 -5.55 -8.02
C MET A 112 16.92 -4.95 -6.61
N ALA A 113 16.92 -5.73 -5.56
CA ALA A 113 17.10 -5.22 -4.19
C ALA A 113 18.45 -4.51 -3.97
N PHE A 114 19.50 -4.91 -4.71
CA PHE A 114 20.85 -4.37 -4.61
C PHE A 114 21.30 -3.56 -5.83
N SER A 115 20.40 -3.27 -6.77
CA SER A 115 20.70 -2.54 -8.00
C SER A 115 20.21 -1.10 -7.91
N PRO A 116 21.02 -0.10 -8.29
CA PRO A 116 20.56 1.29 -8.38
C PRO A 116 19.40 1.50 -9.36
N GLN A 117 19.32 0.68 -10.39
CA GLN A 117 18.27 0.73 -11.43
C GLN A 117 16.89 0.25 -10.92
N ALA A 118 16.86 -0.60 -9.89
CA ALA A 118 15.64 -1.08 -9.26
C ALA A 118 14.81 0.01 -8.61
N VAL A 119 15.40 1.14 -8.42
CA VAL A 119 14.99 2.13 -7.46
C VAL A 119 14.27 3.31 -8.03
N GLY A 120 14.31 3.48 -9.29
CA GLY A 120 13.63 4.62 -9.83
C GLY A 120 13.75 4.66 -11.35
N GLY A 121 13.18 3.68 -12.02
CA GLY A 121 13.18 3.65 -13.47
C GLY A 121 13.42 5.02 -14.13
N GLY A 122 14.66 5.40 -14.40
CA GLY A 122 15.04 6.59 -15.14
C GLY A 122 14.64 7.98 -14.59
N LEU A 123 13.84 8.07 -13.55
CA LEU A 123 13.20 9.31 -13.06
C LEU A 123 14.09 10.23 -12.24
N CYS A 124 15.19 9.72 -11.70
CA CYS A 124 16.07 10.53 -10.86
C CYS A 124 17.43 10.66 -11.52
N GLY A 125 17.76 11.83 -11.97
CA GLY A 125 19.05 12.18 -12.61
C GLY A 125 20.28 11.98 -11.69
N SER A 126 20.18 11.19 -10.63
CA SER A 126 21.31 10.75 -9.84
C SER A 126 21.01 9.40 -9.17
N ILE A 127 21.99 8.52 -9.15
CA ILE A 127 22.00 7.22 -8.46
C ILE A 127 21.62 7.39 -6.96
N THR A 128 22.06 8.47 -6.34
CA THR A 128 21.81 8.76 -4.92
C THR A 128 20.33 9.02 -4.65
N ALA A 129 19.64 9.82 -5.49
CA ALA A 129 18.22 10.10 -5.36
C ALA A 129 17.39 8.83 -5.56
N ALA A 130 17.79 8.02 -6.53
CA ALA A 130 17.17 6.73 -6.79
C ALA A 130 17.30 5.79 -5.58
N MET A 131 18.46 5.60 -5.00
CA MET A 131 18.69 4.80 -3.80
C MET A 131 17.88 5.32 -2.59
N MET A 132 17.80 6.63 -2.40
CA MET A 132 17.01 7.23 -1.33
C MET A 132 15.52 6.94 -1.49
N ASN A 133 14.98 7.01 -2.70
CA ASN A 133 13.59 6.69 -2.96
C ASN A 133 13.27 5.21 -2.69
N ALA A 134 14.14 4.26 -3.10
CA ALA A 134 13.93 2.85 -2.76
C ALA A 134 13.97 2.60 -1.27
N MET A 135 14.96 3.17 -0.62
CA MET A 135 15.06 3.05 0.83
C MET A 135 13.79 3.62 1.49
N ARG A 136 13.33 4.79 1.06
CA ARG A 136 12.12 5.42 1.56
C ARG A 136 10.90 4.51 1.37
N TYR A 137 10.64 4.06 0.15
CA TYR A 137 9.48 3.21 -0.14
C TYR A 137 9.62 1.81 0.46
N GLY A 138 10.79 1.20 0.39
CA GLY A 138 11.02 -0.13 0.97
C GLY A 138 10.84 -0.16 2.48
N VAL A 139 11.41 0.82 3.19
CA VAL A 139 11.24 0.93 4.65
C VAL A 139 9.79 1.27 4.99
N ALA A 140 9.16 2.22 4.28
CA ALA A 140 7.77 2.60 4.52
C ALA A 140 6.82 1.41 4.35
N ARG A 141 6.98 0.61 3.28
CA ARG A 141 6.12 -0.57 3.04
C ARG A 141 6.39 -1.72 4.01
N GLY A 142 7.65 -1.95 4.40
CA GLY A 142 7.99 -2.93 5.44
C GLY A 142 7.41 -2.57 6.81
N VAL A 143 7.49 -1.30 7.20
CA VAL A 143 6.85 -0.79 8.44
C VAL A 143 5.33 -0.88 8.34
N PHE A 144 4.75 -0.58 7.18
CA PHE A 144 3.33 -0.65 6.93
C PHE A 144 2.78 -2.08 7.13
N SER A 145 3.39 -3.08 6.50
CA SER A 145 2.94 -4.47 6.55
C SER A 145 3.05 -5.07 7.95
N ASN A 146 4.21 -4.89 8.59
CA ASN A 146 4.50 -5.52 9.89
C ASN A 146 4.06 -4.69 11.10
N GLU A 147 3.63 -3.44 10.90
CA GLU A 147 3.38 -2.47 11.97
C GLU A 147 4.58 -2.33 12.95
N ALA A 148 5.78 -2.68 12.47
CA ALA A 148 6.99 -2.75 13.28
C ALA A 148 7.40 -1.37 13.80
N GLY A 149 7.48 -1.24 15.11
CA GLY A 149 7.81 0.03 15.76
C GLY A 149 6.68 1.05 15.80
N MET A 150 5.54 0.80 15.18
CA MET A 150 4.39 1.70 15.18
C MET A 150 3.64 1.71 16.52
N GLY A 151 3.59 0.58 17.23
CA GLY A 151 2.95 0.47 18.54
C GLY A 151 1.46 0.12 18.51
N SER A 152 0.85 0.00 17.33
CA SER A 152 -0.54 -0.40 17.12
C SER A 152 -0.82 -1.80 17.66
N ALA A 153 0.01 -2.78 17.34
CA ALA A 153 -0.13 -4.15 17.84
C ALA A 153 -0.17 -4.26 19.37
N ALA A 154 0.46 -3.33 20.11
CA ALA A 154 0.40 -3.30 21.56
C ALA A 154 -0.99 -2.93 22.09
N ILE A 155 -1.79 -2.17 21.32
CA ILE A 155 -3.15 -1.77 21.70
C ILE A 155 -4.09 -2.99 21.71
N THR A 156 -4.03 -3.81 20.63
CA THR A 156 -4.83 -5.06 20.57
C THR A 156 -4.29 -6.11 21.51
N ALA A 157 -2.98 -6.24 21.67
CA ALA A 157 -2.36 -7.14 22.63
C ALA A 157 -2.82 -6.87 24.07
N ALA A 158 -3.08 -5.60 24.43
CA ALA A 158 -3.58 -5.22 25.74
C ALA A 158 -5.01 -5.73 26.02
N ALA A 159 -5.77 -6.10 25.01
CA ALA A 159 -7.11 -6.68 25.16
C ALA A 159 -7.08 -8.21 25.32
N ALA A 160 -5.93 -8.84 25.13
CA ALA A 160 -5.80 -10.29 25.23
C ALA A 160 -5.89 -10.78 26.68
N THR A 161 -6.57 -11.90 26.88
CA THR A 161 -6.58 -12.61 28.17
C THR A 161 -5.35 -13.50 28.25
N THR A 162 -4.33 -13.05 28.97
CA THR A 162 -3.05 -13.76 29.09
C THR A 162 -2.47 -13.62 30.50
N ASP A 163 -1.70 -14.62 30.92
CA ASP A 163 -0.98 -14.65 32.19
C ASP A 163 0.41 -13.96 32.10
N SER A 164 0.89 -13.69 30.89
CA SER A 164 2.22 -13.13 30.68
C SER A 164 2.28 -12.25 29.44
N PRO A 165 2.78 -10.99 29.54
CA PRO A 165 2.99 -10.13 28.39
C PRO A 165 3.99 -10.73 27.40
N VAL A 166 4.98 -11.51 27.85
CA VAL A 166 5.95 -12.17 26.97
C VAL A 166 5.28 -13.27 26.15
N ARG A 167 4.35 -14.05 26.73
CA ARG A 167 3.56 -15.06 26.01
C ARG A 167 2.76 -14.40 24.88
N GLN A 168 2.11 -13.28 25.17
CA GLN A 168 1.38 -12.52 24.15
C GLN A 168 2.31 -11.96 23.06
N GLY A 169 3.50 -11.51 23.44
CA GLY A 169 4.52 -11.06 22.48
C GLY A 169 4.93 -12.18 21.51
N TYR A 170 5.15 -13.40 21.98
CA TYR A 170 5.43 -14.54 21.11
C TYR A 170 4.25 -14.89 20.19
N ILE A 171 3.00 -14.80 20.67
CA ILE A 171 1.83 -15.00 19.83
C ILE A 171 1.77 -13.94 18.72
N ASN A 172 1.94 -12.67 19.05
CA ASN A 172 1.93 -11.60 18.07
C ASN A 172 3.04 -11.75 17.01
N MET A 173 4.22 -12.25 17.39
CA MET A 173 5.31 -12.51 16.47
C MET A 173 4.93 -13.52 15.38
N THR A 174 4.05 -14.48 15.67
CA THR A 174 3.58 -15.43 14.65
C THR A 174 2.80 -14.76 13.54
N GLY A 175 2.08 -13.67 13.82
CA GLY A 175 1.39 -12.88 12.81
C GLY A 175 2.34 -12.32 11.75
N THR A 176 3.46 -11.71 12.17
CA THR A 176 4.51 -11.22 11.27
C THR A 176 5.11 -12.34 10.41
N PHE A 177 5.31 -13.54 10.98
CA PHE A 177 5.79 -14.69 10.21
C PHE A 177 4.81 -15.06 9.08
N TRP A 178 3.54 -15.21 9.38
CA TRP A 178 2.54 -15.57 8.38
C TRP A 178 2.35 -14.49 7.32
N ASP A 179 2.25 -13.22 7.73
CA ASP A 179 2.07 -12.11 6.81
C ASP A 179 3.30 -11.93 5.89
N THR A 180 4.47 -11.71 6.48
CA THR A 180 5.65 -11.31 5.74
C THR A 180 6.42 -12.48 5.14
N ILE A 181 6.71 -13.52 5.94
CA ILE A 181 7.53 -14.63 5.45
C ILE A 181 6.73 -15.56 4.53
N VAL A 182 5.44 -15.78 4.82
CA VAL A 182 4.63 -16.69 3.99
C VAL A 182 3.91 -15.91 2.89
N VAL A 183 2.97 -15.05 3.24
CA VAL A 183 2.07 -14.41 2.25
C VAL A 183 2.82 -13.46 1.32
N CYS A 184 3.64 -12.55 1.84
CA CYS A 184 4.39 -11.61 1.00
C CYS A 184 5.42 -12.33 0.11
N THR A 185 6.08 -13.41 0.59
CA THR A 185 7.01 -14.18 -0.24
C THR A 185 6.27 -14.89 -1.38
N ILE A 186 5.12 -15.52 -1.10
CA ILE A 186 4.30 -16.14 -2.14
C ILE A 186 3.88 -15.09 -3.18
N THR A 187 3.35 -13.96 -2.75
CA THR A 187 2.93 -12.86 -3.65
C THR A 187 4.09 -12.36 -4.51
N GLY A 188 5.24 -12.10 -3.86
CA GLY A 188 6.44 -11.63 -4.56
C GLY A 188 6.95 -12.63 -5.59
N LEU A 189 6.93 -13.92 -5.28
CA LEU A 189 7.30 -14.97 -6.23
C LEU A 189 6.30 -15.11 -7.38
N CYS A 190 4.99 -15.03 -7.11
CA CYS A 190 3.97 -15.01 -8.16
C CYS A 190 4.25 -13.87 -9.15
N ILE A 191 4.46 -12.65 -8.66
CA ILE A 191 4.71 -11.48 -9.50
C ILE A 191 6.03 -11.63 -10.27
N ALA A 192 7.11 -12.07 -9.60
CA ALA A 192 8.43 -12.15 -10.21
C ALA A 192 8.57 -13.28 -11.25
N SER A 193 7.76 -14.33 -11.15
CA SER A 193 7.80 -15.47 -12.07
C SER A 193 6.75 -15.43 -13.20
N SER A 194 5.76 -14.55 -13.11
CA SER A 194 4.65 -14.49 -14.07
C SER A 194 5.01 -13.88 -15.42
N GLY A 195 6.02 -13.00 -15.48
CA GLY A 195 6.29 -12.19 -16.67
C GLY A 195 5.39 -10.96 -16.85
N VAL A 196 4.40 -10.76 -15.98
CA VAL A 196 3.46 -9.62 -16.03
C VAL A 196 4.07 -8.34 -15.46
N LEU A 197 5.14 -8.46 -14.66
CA LEU A 197 5.81 -7.30 -14.07
C LEU A 197 6.39 -6.37 -15.16
N GLY A 198 6.02 -5.11 -15.11
CA GLY A 198 6.44 -4.11 -16.10
C GLY A 198 5.52 -3.98 -17.31
N THR A 199 4.37 -4.65 -17.30
CA THR A 199 3.33 -4.49 -18.33
C THR A 199 2.35 -3.37 -17.96
N VAL A 200 1.66 -2.84 -18.97
CA VAL A 200 0.62 -1.82 -18.82
C VAL A 200 -0.77 -2.45 -18.85
N GLU A 201 -1.78 -1.69 -18.45
CA GLU A 201 -3.18 -2.13 -18.54
C GLU A 201 -3.56 -2.54 -19.96
N ALA A 202 -4.33 -3.63 -20.08
CA ALA A 202 -4.72 -4.18 -21.38
C ALA A 202 -5.67 -3.26 -22.17
N SER A 203 -6.52 -2.51 -21.46
CA SER A 203 -7.51 -1.63 -22.08
C SER A 203 -7.04 -0.18 -22.04
N PRO A 204 -6.76 0.43 -23.22
CA PRO A 204 -6.43 1.84 -23.26
C PRO A 204 -7.66 2.69 -22.91
N ALA A 205 -7.47 3.72 -22.12
CA ALA A 205 -8.45 4.77 -21.95
C ALA A 205 -8.14 5.93 -22.91
N ILE A 206 -9.15 6.42 -23.63
CA ILE A 206 -9.00 7.68 -24.36
C ILE A 206 -8.81 8.78 -23.32
N ALA A 207 -7.58 9.28 -23.21
CA ALA A 207 -7.22 10.26 -22.20
C ALA A 207 -7.62 11.67 -22.61
N GLY A 208 -7.72 11.93 -23.90
CA GLY A 208 -8.08 13.25 -24.42
C GLY A 208 -7.78 13.45 -25.90
N SER A 209 -7.69 14.69 -26.30
CA SER A 209 -7.24 15.11 -27.63
C SER A 209 -5.92 15.85 -27.57
N TYR A 210 -5.18 15.85 -28.67
CA TYR A 210 -3.95 16.61 -28.81
C TYR A 210 -3.95 17.43 -30.10
N ALA A 211 -3.31 18.57 -30.05
CA ALA A 211 -3.03 19.39 -31.22
C ALA A 211 -1.55 19.76 -31.25
N VAL A 212 -0.92 19.60 -32.42
CA VAL A 212 0.49 19.98 -32.62
C VAL A 212 0.52 21.29 -33.39
N GLU A 213 1.05 22.34 -32.77
CA GLU A 213 1.23 23.66 -33.38
C GLU A 213 2.74 24.02 -33.45
N SER A 214 3.35 23.81 -34.57
CA SER A 214 4.79 24.06 -34.80
C SER A 214 5.71 23.31 -33.84
N SER A 215 6.04 23.86 -32.69
CA SER A 215 6.89 23.26 -31.64
C SER A 215 6.17 23.09 -30.30
N ARG A 216 4.85 23.14 -30.30
CA ARG A 216 4.00 23.02 -29.09
C ARG A 216 3.00 21.91 -29.29
N VAL A 217 2.69 21.26 -28.20
CA VAL A 217 1.59 20.30 -28.09
C VAL A 217 0.63 20.81 -27.05
N ILE A 218 -0.64 20.85 -27.39
CA ILE A 218 -1.74 21.12 -26.47
C ILE A 218 -2.39 19.78 -26.18
N LEU A 219 -2.25 19.29 -24.94
CA LEU A 219 -2.97 18.12 -24.47
C LEU A 219 -4.25 18.60 -23.76
N THR A 220 -5.38 18.13 -24.25
CA THR A 220 -6.70 18.40 -23.66
C THR A 220 -7.20 17.12 -23.05
N GLU A 221 -7.14 16.99 -21.74
CA GLU A 221 -7.67 15.84 -21.01
C GLU A 221 -9.21 15.88 -21.01
N GLN A 222 -9.85 14.70 -21.06
CA GLN A 222 -11.30 14.59 -20.89
C GLN A 222 -11.68 15.10 -19.50
N ASN A 223 -12.39 16.25 -19.43
CA ASN A 223 -12.90 16.93 -18.22
C ASN A 223 -11.95 17.84 -17.45
N THR A 224 -10.77 18.18 -17.95
CA THR A 224 -9.83 19.07 -17.25
C THR A 224 -9.16 20.08 -18.21
N LYS A 225 -8.40 20.99 -17.64
CA LYS A 225 -7.72 22.10 -18.32
C LYS A 225 -6.85 21.66 -19.50
N ASN A 226 -6.91 22.44 -20.57
CA ASN A 226 -5.89 22.38 -21.64
C ASN A 226 -4.52 22.68 -21.04
N THR A 227 -3.58 21.73 -21.17
CA THR A 227 -2.20 21.93 -20.75
C THR A 227 -1.33 22.09 -22.01
N GLU A 228 -0.68 23.24 -22.11
CA GLU A 228 0.22 23.55 -23.22
C GLU A 228 1.63 23.10 -22.86
N TYR A 229 2.24 22.29 -23.73
CA TYR A 229 3.63 21.83 -23.62
C TYR A 229 4.45 22.31 -24.81
N LYS A 230 5.72 22.64 -24.57
CA LYS A 230 6.74 22.83 -25.64
C LYS A 230 7.41 21.49 -25.87
N ILE A 231 7.52 21.11 -27.16
CA ILE A 231 8.26 19.92 -27.57
C ILE A 231 9.75 20.26 -27.62
N LYS A 232 10.56 19.47 -26.92
CA LYS A 232 12.01 19.46 -27.07
C LYS A 232 12.44 18.06 -27.44
N THR A 233 13.35 17.94 -28.41
CA THR A 233 14.03 16.68 -28.71
C THR A 233 15.31 16.64 -27.89
N ASP A 234 15.52 15.57 -27.15
CA ASP A 234 16.74 15.31 -26.37
C ASP A 234 17.24 13.89 -26.65
N GLN A 235 18.30 13.47 -26.01
CA GLN A 235 18.82 12.11 -26.11
C GLN A 235 18.88 11.52 -24.72
N ASN A 236 18.46 10.24 -24.60
CA ASN A 236 18.60 9.51 -23.36
C ASN A 236 20.08 9.12 -23.12
N GLU A 237 20.38 8.52 -21.96
CA GLU A 237 21.74 8.07 -21.62
C GLU A 237 22.36 7.08 -22.62
N LYS A 238 21.54 6.45 -23.47
CA LYS A 238 21.97 5.53 -24.53
C LYS A 238 22.16 6.21 -25.86
N GLY A 239 21.92 7.53 -25.96
CA GLY A 239 22.00 8.30 -27.21
C GLY A 239 20.77 8.14 -28.11
N GLU A 240 19.69 7.54 -27.64
CA GLU A 240 18.45 7.39 -28.40
C GLU A 240 17.63 8.69 -28.31
N PRO A 241 16.98 9.14 -29.42
CA PRO A 241 16.17 10.35 -29.39
C PRO A 241 14.93 10.18 -28.52
N VAL A 242 14.69 11.12 -27.59
CA VAL A 242 13.52 11.22 -26.75
C VAL A 242 12.82 12.55 -26.94
N LEU A 243 11.50 12.56 -26.78
CA LEU A 243 10.70 13.78 -26.78
C LEU A 243 10.47 14.23 -25.34
N VAL A 244 10.75 15.48 -25.05
CA VAL A 244 10.50 16.07 -23.75
C VAL A 244 9.39 17.11 -23.89
N LEU A 245 8.25 16.84 -23.29
CA LEU A 245 7.14 17.77 -23.19
C LEU A 245 7.36 18.66 -21.95
N VAL A 246 7.73 19.90 -22.17
CA VAL A 246 7.97 20.88 -21.09
C VAL A 246 6.76 21.79 -20.97
N PRO A 247 6.13 21.93 -19.77
CA PRO A 247 5.02 22.85 -19.59
C PRO A 247 5.35 24.26 -20.07
N ALA A 248 4.46 24.88 -20.86
CA ALA A 248 4.71 26.20 -21.44
C ALA A 248 4.64 27.32 -20.40
N GLN A 249 3.93 27.13 -19.30
CA GLN A 249 3.79 28.09 -18.19
C GLN A 249 4.43 27.51 -16.92
N ALA A 250 5.30 28.26 -16.29
CA ALA A 250 6.02 27.87 -15.06
C ALA A 250 5.11 27.75 -13.80
N ALA A 251 3.84 28.07 -13.90
CA ALA A 251 2.87 28.09 -12.79
C ALA A 251 1.94 26.86 -12.77
N SER A 252 2.14 25.87 -13.66
CA SER A 252 1.34 24.65 -13.64
C SER A 252 2.06 23.60 -12.78
N ASP A 253 1.33 22.88 -11.93
CA ASP A 253 1.82 21.71 -11.18
C ASP A 253 2.29 20.56 -12.11
N SER A 254 2.27 20.78 -13.42
CA SER A 254 2.65 19.79 -14.42
C SER A 254 4.17 19.69 -14.50
N GLN A 255 4.69 18.49 -14.29
CA GLN A 255 6.11 18.17 -14.47
C GLN A 255 6.43 17.94 -15.96
N PRO A 256 7.68 18.13 -16.41
CA PRO A 256 8.09 17.72 -17.75
C PRO A 256 7.87 16.21 -17.93
N ILE A 257 7.32 15.83 -19.09
CA ILE A 257 7.10 14.42 -19.46
C ILE A 257 8.14 14.05 -20.52
N THR A 258 9.01 13.10 -20.19
CA THR A 258 9.98 12.54 -21.15
C THR A 258 9.36 11.31 -21.79
N LEU A 259 9.18 11.34 -23.09
CA LEU A 259 8.56 10.30 -23.90
C LEU A 259 9.63 9.60 -24.75
N THR A 260 9.84 8.31 -24.51
CA THR A 260 10.71 7.45 -25.30
C THR A 260 9.85 6.71 -26.33
N PRO A 261 10.13 6.78 -27.64
CA PRO A 261 9.38 6.05 -28.62
C PRO A 261 9.57 4.53 -28.44
N THR A 262 8.49 3.76 -28.44
CA THR A 262 8.52 2.29 -28.34
C THR A 262 8.52 1.62 -29.71
N GLU A 263 8.02 2.31 -30.74
CA GLU A 263 8.09 1.91 -32.15
C GLU A 263 8.63 3.07 -32.96
N ILE A 264 8.99 2.82 -34.26
CA ILE A 264 9.51 3.85 -35.16
C ILE A 264 8.46 4.96 -35.34
N ALA A 265 8.48 5.92 -34.44
CA ALA A 265 7.59 7.07 -34.44
C ALA A 265 8.32 8.27 -35.09
N SER A 266 7.61 9.01 -35.93
CA SER A 266 8.10 10.26 -36.47
C SER A 266 8.17 11.30 -35.35
N THR A 267 9.37 11.76 -35.03
CA THR A 267 9.61 12.82 -34.05
C THR A 267 8.95 14.16 -34.40
N THR A 268 8.46 14.30 -35.66
CA THR A 268 7.87 15.53 -36.17
C THR A 268 6.35 15.62 -35.97
N ASP A 269 5.65 14.48 -36.02
CA ASP A 269 4.17 14.46 -36.03
C ASP A 269 3.54 13.95 -34.73
N LEU A 270 4.34 13.60 -33.76
CA LEU A 270 3.89 13.02 -32.46
C LEU A 270 2.98 11.78 -32.61
N LYS A 271 2.92 11.11 -33.73
CA LYS A 271 2.10 9.92 -33.96
C LYS A 271 2.90 8.69 -33.60
N GLY A 272 2.24 7.76 -32.88
CA GLY A 272 2.84 6.51 -32.44
C GLY A 272 2.73 6.28 -30.94
N THR A 273 3.36 5.22 -30.47
CA THR A 273 3.36 4.83 -29.05
C THR A 273 4.67 5.23 -28.39
N TYR A 274 4.56 5.87 -27.26
CA TYR A 274 5.67 6.37 -26.45
C TYR A 274 5.52 5.89 -25.02
N GLN A 275 6.64 5.67 -24.35
CA GLN A 275 6.66 5.42 -22.90
C GLN A 275 7.24 6.60 -22.14
N ASP A 276 6.61 6.97 -21.04
CA ASP A 276 7.19 7.93 -20.11
C ASP A 276 8.21 7.24 -19.18
N SER A 277 8.84 8.03 -18.33
CA SER A 277 9.83 7.54 -17.37
C SER A 277 9.23 6.63 -16.28
N GLY A 278 7.89 6.62 -16.11
CA GLY A 278 7.14 5.72 -15.25
C GLY A 278 6.69 4.44 -15.96
N LEU A 279 7.11 4.20 -17.19
CA LEU A 279 6.70 3.11 -18.07
C LEU A 279 5.21 3.12 -18.46
N ASN A 280 4.50 4.25 -18.26
CA ASN A 280 3.16 4.41 -18.80
C ASN A 280 3.22 4.64 -20.32
N GLU A 281 2.25 4.14 -21.05
CA GLU A 281 2.19 4.28 -22.51
C GLU A 281 1.24 5.40 -22.93
N TYR A 282 1.71 6.21 -23.88
CA TYR A 282 0.94 7.22 -24.59
C TYR A 282 0.88 6.83 -26.05
N THR A 283 -0.29 6.59 -26.59
CA THR A 283 -0.49 6.33 -28.02
C THR A 283 -1.23 7.48 -28.65
N PHE A 284 -0.53 8.27 -29.46
CA PHE A 284 -1.10 9.40 -30.20
C PHE A 284 -1.67 8.90 -31.53
N LEU A 285 -3.00 9.00 -31.67
CA LEU A 285 -3.74 8.49 -32.82
C LEU A 285 -3.84 9.53 -33.96
N PRO A 286 -4.00 9.10 -35.20
CA PRO A 286 -4.08 10.01 -36.35
C PRO A 286 -5.30 10.94 -36.36
N ASP A 287 -6.33 10.61 -35.59
CA ASP A 287 -7.56 11.40 -35.45
C ASP A 287 -7.46 12.58 -34.48
N GLY A 288 -6.27 12.81 -33.90
CA GLY A 288 -6.04 13.88 -32.93
C GLY A 288 -6.43 13.51 -31.49
N THR A 289 -6.76 12.25 -31.22
CA THR A 289 -6.93 11.74 -29.86
C THR A 289 -5.68 11.01 -29.38
N TYR A 290 -5.52 10.89 -28.06
CA TYR A 290 -4.48 10.05 -27.48
C TYR A 290 -5.05 9.10 -26.44
N GLU A 291 -4.49 7.90 -26.45
CA GLU A 291 -4.76 6.86 -25.45
C GLU A 291 -3.65 6.87 -24.41
N TYR A 292 -4.02 6.56 -23.18
CA TYR A 292 -3.10 6.44 -22.06
C TYR A 292 -3.30 5.10 -21.37
N ARG A 293 -2.21 4.37 -21.18
CA ARG A 293 -2.19 3.11 -20.44
C ARG A 293 -1.27 3.25 -19.25
N THR A 294 -1.78 2.92 -18.06
CA THR A 294 -0.95 2.96 -16.86
C THR A 294 -0.18 1.66 -16.68
N LEU A 295 1.03 1.78 -16.12
CA LEU A 295 1.78 0.63 -15.67
C LEU A 295 0.98 -0.11 -14.60
N LEU A 296 0.85 -1.42 -14.74
CA LEU A 296 0.21 -2.26 -13.73
C LEU A 296 1.00 -2.23 -12.40
N THR A 297 0.36 -1.75 -11.35
CA THR A 297 0.97 -1.65 -10.01
C THR A 297 0.00 -2.10 -8.93
N GLY A 298 0.50 -2.35 -7.72
CA GLY A 298 -0.32 -2.67 -6.54
C GLY A 298 -1.29 -3.84 -6.75
N SER A 299 -2.56 -3.61 -6.42
CA SER A 299 -3.62 -4.63 -6.54
C SER A 299 -3.90 -5.05 -7.97
N ALA A 300 -3.87 -4.12 -8.92
CA ALA A 300 -4.11 -4.40 -10.34
C ALA A 300 -3.05 -5.36 -10.91
N LEU A 301 -1.76 -5.15 -10.57
CA LEU A 301 -0.70 -6.07 -10.96
C LEU A 301 -0.91 -7.47 -10.36
N THR A 302 -1.27 -7.57 -9.09
CA THR A 302 -1.50 -8.88 -8.46
C THR A 302 -2.68 -9.61 -9.10
N ILE A 303 -3.77 -8.89 -9.39
CA ILE A 303 -4.93 -9.45 -10.08
C ILE A 303 -4.53 -9.97 -11.46
N ALA A 304 -3.80 -9.17 -12.25
CA ALA A 304 -3.35 -9.55 -13.58
C ALA A 304 -2.44 -10.80 -13.57
N VAL A 305 -1.55 -10.93 -12.59
CA VAL A 305 -0.69 -12.11 -12.42
C VAL A 305 -1.49 -13.38 -12.20
N PHE A 306 -2.52 -13.32 -11.37
CA PHE A 306 -3.37 -14.49 -11.11
C PHE A 306 -4.34 -14.77 -12.26
N GLU A 307 -4.77 -13.73 -12.96
CA GLU A 307 -5.61 -13.85 -14.15
C GLU A 307 -4.84 -14.45 -15.33
N ASP A 308 -3.59 -14.07 -15.51
CA ASP A 308 -2.69 -14.66 -16.52
C ASP A 308 -2.50 -16.17 -16.29
N ALA A 309 -2.28 -16.60 -15.04
CA ALA A 309 -2.01 -17.98 -14.69
C ALA A 309 -3.27 -18.87 -14.60
N LEU A 310 -4.39 -18.33 -14.08
CA LEU A 310 -5.60 -19.10 -13.73
C LEU A 310 -6.84 -18.68 -14.53
N GLY A 311 -6.70 -17.72 -15.46
CA GLY A 311 -7.82 -17.09 -16.15
C GLY A 311 -8.65 -16.17 -15.24
N SER A 312 -9.79 -15.71 -15.73
CA SER A 312 -10.68 -14.80 -14.97
C SER A 312 -11.04 -15.26 -13.55
N PRO A 313 -11.21 -16.56 -13.25
CA PRO A 313 -11.41 -17.02 -11.86
C PRO A 313 -10.25 -16.68 -10.93
N GLY A 314 -9.00 -16.66 -11.42
CA GLY A 314 -7.82 -16.25 -10.65
C GLY A 314 -7.88 -14.77 -10.26
N GLY A 315 -8.24 -13.90 -11.20
CA GLY A 315 -8.45 -12.47 -10.94
C GLY A 315 -9.56 -12.24 -9.90
N TRP A 316 -10.69 -12.93 -10.02
CA TRP A 316 -11.78 -12.82 -9.03
C TRP A 316 -11.37 -13.29 -7.63
N LEU A 317 -10.64 -14.39 -7.55
CA LEU A 317 -10.15 -14.92 -6.27
C LEU A 317 -9.28 -13.90 -5.56
N VAL A 318 -8.33 -13.29 -6.27
CA VAL A 318 -7.44 -12.26 -5.71
C VAL A 318 -8.22 -11.00 -5.35
N CYS A 319 -9.13 -10.55 -6.20
CA CYS A 319 -9.97 -9.38 -5.92
C CYS A 319 -10.78 -9.57 -4.63
N ILE A 320 -11.43 -10.72 -4.46
CA ILE A 320 -12.16 -11.06 -3.23
C ILE A 320 -11.19 -11.17 -2.04
N GLY A 321 -10.03 -11.79 -2.24
CA GLY A 321 -8.99 -11.88 -1.21
C GLY A 321 -8.54 -10.51 -0.73
N ILE A 322 -8.19 -9.59 -1.64
CA ILE A 322 -7.82 -8.20 -1.32
C ILE A 322 -8.96 -7.51 -0.55
N ALA A 323 -10.20 -7.65 -1.02
CA ALA A 323 -11.36 -7.05 -0.38
C ALA A 323 -11.51 -7.53 1.07
N LEU A 324 -11.38 -8.82 1.33
CA LEU A 324 -11.49 -9.39 2.67
C LEU A 324 -10.30 -9.01 3.58
N PHE A 325 -9.05 -9.04 3.06
CA PHE A 325 -7.86 -8.60 3.81
C PHE A 325 -7.96 -7.13 4.21
N ALA A 326 -8.21 -6.26 3.24
CA ALA A 326 -8.32 -4.84 3.49
C ALA A 326 -9.49 -4.50 4.41
N PHE A 327 -10.63 -5.18 4.25
CA PHE A 327 -11.78 -4.97 5.11
C PHE A 327 -11.51 -5.42 6.56
N SER A 328 -10.83 -6.56 6.76
CA SER A 328 -10.43 -6.99 8.11
C SER A 328 -9.47 -6.00 8.78
N THR A 329 -8.61 -5.35 7.99
CA THR A 329 -7.71 -4.30 8.46
C THR A 329 -8.48 -3.04 8.89
N ILE A 330 -9.51 -2.62 8.14
CA ILE A 330 -10.42 -1.53 8.56
C ILE A 330 -11.00 -1.83 9.93
N LEU A 331 -11.51 -3.04 10.14
CA LEU A 331 -12.10 -3.44 11.41
C LEU A 331 -11.09 -3.43 12.57
N GLY A 332 -9.87 -3.91 12.33
CA GLY A 332 -8.81 -3.95 13.36
C GLY A 332 -8.32 -2.55 13.74
N TRP A 333 -8.10 -1.69 12.76
CA TRP A 333 -7.61 -0.33 12.98
C TRP A 333 -8.65 0.59 13.59
N GLU A 334 -9.93 0.33 13.39
CA GLU A 334 -10.96 1.03 14.14
C GLU A 334 -10.73 0.90 15.64
N TYR A 335 -10.49 -0.32 16.11
CA TYR A 335 -10.25 -0.56 17.53
C TYR A 335 -8.98 0.14 18.04
N HIS A 336 -7.89 0.16 17.24
CA HIS A 336 -6.67 0.89 17.59
C HIS A 336 -6.95 2.38 17.79
N GLY A 337 -7.65 2.99 16.84
CA GLY A 337 -7.99 4.40 16.90
C GLY A 337 -9.00 4.75 17.99
N GLU A 338 -10.02 3.90 18.20
CA GLU A 338 -10.98 4.06 19.30
C GLU A 338 -10.28 4.09 20.67
N LYS A 339 -9.36 3.15 20.91
CA LYS A 339 -8.63 3.09 22.18
C LYS A 339 -7.66 4.26 22.36
N ALA A 340 -7.06 4.74 21.30
CA ALA A 340 -6.26 5.94 21.31
C ALA A 340 -7.11 7.20 21.60
N PHE A 341 -8.27 7.31 20.97
CA PHE A 341 -9.23 8.39 21.18
C PHE A 341 -9.79 8.40 22.61
N GLU A 342 -10.14 7.23 23.14
CA GLU A 342 -10.57 7.06 24.53
C GLU A 342 -9.48 7.49 25.53
N TYR A 343 -8.22 7.18 25.23
CA TYR A 343 -7.09 7.61 26.06
C TYR A 343 -6.93 9.14 26.08
N LEU A 344 -7.12 9.81 24.94
CA LEU A 344 -7.04 11.28 24.84
C LEU A 344 -8.14 11.97 25.63
N LEU A 345 -9.37 11.49 25.49
CA LEU A 345 -10.55 12.09 26.15
C LEU A 345 -10.76 11.61 27.57
N LYS A 346 -10.06 10.54 28.00
CA LYS A 346 -10.20 9.88 29.30
C LYS A 346 -11.64 9.41 29.59
N THR A 347 -12.41 9.14 28.56
CA THR A 347 -13.80 8.68 28.63
C THR A 347 -14.18 7.87 27.41
N HIS A 348 -15.01 6.85 27.62
CA HIS A 348 -15.58 6.01 26.54
C HIS A 348 -16.90 6.55 25.96
N LYS A 349 -17.43 7.65 26.54
CA LYS A 349 -18.75 8.20 26.18
C LYS A 349 -18.87 8.55 24.70
N TYR A 350 -17.76 8.94 24.06
CA TYR A 350 -17.73 9.40 22.67
C TYR A 350 -17.29 8.33 21.66
N ASN A 351 -17.11 7.08 22.11
CA ASN A 351 -16.66 6.00 21.22
C ASN A 351 -17.62 5.79 20.04
N MET A 352 -18.94 5.89 20.28
CA MET A 352 -19.92 5.75 19.20
C MET A 352 -19.77 6.84 18.12
N ILE A 353 -19.45 8.07 18.52
CA ILE A 353 -19.19 9.17 17.56
C ILE A 353 -17.93 8.83 16.73
N TYR A 354 -16.87 8.34 17.38
CA TYR A 354 -15.67 7.92 16.69
C TYR A 354 -15.96 6.80 15.67
N ARG A 355 -16.72 5.76 16.06
CA ARG A 355 -17.10 4.63 15.19
C ARG A 355 -17.85 5.07 13.94
N ILE A 356 -18.82 5.96 14.10
CA ILE A 356 -19.60 6.51 12.98
C ILE A 356 -18.68 7.33 12.06
N PHE A 357 -17.89 8.23 12.63
CA PHE A 357 -16.98 9.08 11.86
C PHE A 357 -15.91 8.26 11.13
N PHE A 358 -15.31 7.28 11.81
CA PHE A 358 -14.36 6.36 11.21
C PHE A 358 -14.98 5.61 10.02
N SER A 359 -16.19 5.07 10.17
CA SER A 359 -16.86 4.36 9.08
C SER A 359 -17.17 5.26 7.88
N LEU A 360 -17.57 6.51 8.11
CA LEU A 360 -17.83 7.47 7.03
C LEU A 360 -16.57 7.84 6.24
N ILE A 361 -15.40 7.84 6.87
CA ILE A 361 -14.11 8.09 6.19
C ILE A 361 -13.79 7.00 5.17
N ALA A 362 -14.31 5.77 5.31
CA ALA A 362 -14.14 4.73 4.31
C ALA A 362 -14.72 5.13 2.93
N TYR A 363 -15.82 5.88 2.91
CA TYR A 363 -16.36 6.43 1.67
C TYR A 363 -15.39 7.39 1.00
N ILE A 364 -14.77 8.27 1.79
CA ILE A 364 -13.77 9.21 1.28
C ILE A 364 -12.57 8.45 0.70
N GLY A 365 -12.08 7.43 1.41
CA GLY A 365 -10.99 6.58 0.95
C GLY A 365 -11.29 5.90 -0.39
N ALA A 366 -12.49 5.34 -0.52
CA ALA A 366 -12.92 4.66 -1.74
C ALA A 366 -13.03 5.57 -2.97
N THR A 367 -13.27 6.88 -2.77
CA THR A 367 -13.51 7.86 -3.84
C THR A 367 -12.37 8.85 -4.05
N THR A 368 -11.32 8.79 -3.22
CA THR A 368 -10.15 9.69 -3.31
C THR A 368 -9.04 9.04 -4.13
N THR A 369 -8.16 9.85 -4.72
CA THR A 369 -7.00 9.38 -5.47
C THR A 369 -6.01 8.65 -4.57
N LEU A 370 -5.40 7.58 -5.09
CA LEU A 370 -4.46 6.72 -4.37
C LEU A 370 -3.28 7.49 -3.76
N GLN A 371 -2.74 8.46 -4.49
CA GLN A 371 -1.57 9.24 -4.04
C GLN A 371 -1.86 10.01 -2.75
N ILE A 372 -2.97 10.76 -2.69
CA ILE A 372 -3.35 11.54 -1.52
C ILE A 372 -3.54 10.63 -0.29
N VAL A 373 -4.16 9.48 -0.51
CA VAL A 373 -4.40 8.48 0.54
C VAL A 373 -3.08 7.94 1.11
N TRP A 374 -2.11 7.63 0.24
CA TRP A 374 -0.79 7.15 0.67
C TRP A 374 0.03 8.24 1.37
N ASP A 375 0.08 9.45 0.84
CA ASP A 375 0.85 10.54 1.44
C ASP A 375 0.34 10.86 2.86
N PHE A 376 -0.98 10.93 3.06
CA PHE A 376 -1.57 11.09 4.38
C PHE A 376 -1.21 9.93 5.32
N SER A 377 -1.30 8.69 4.84
CA SER A 377 -1.04 7.50 5.64
C SER A 377 0.42 7.39 6.06
N ASP A 378 1.35 7.66 5.15
CA ASP A 378 2.79 7.59 5.43
C ASP A 378 3.21 8.66 6.45
N ILE A 379 2.67 9.88 6.37
CA ILE A 379 2.92 10.95 7.35
C ILE A 379 2.37 10.55 8.73
N ALA A 380 1.13 10.08 8.79
CA ALA A 380 0.50 9.70 10.05
C ALA A 380 1.23 8.54 10.74
N ASN A 381 1.66 7.53 9.95
CA ASN A 381 2.44 6.39 10.44
C ASN A 381 3.80 6.82 11.00
N ALA A 382 4.52 7.68 10.28
CA ALA A 382 5.82 8.18 10.74
C ALA A 382 5.68 8.93 12.07
N LEU A 383 4.68 9.79 12.19
CA LEU A 383 4.40 10.53 13.42
C LEU A 383 4.05 9.61 14.60
N MET A 384 3.29 8.53 14.35
CA MET A 384 2.94 7.55 15.37
C MET A 384 4.15 6.70 15.79
N ALA A 385 5.01 6.32 14.85
CA ALA A 385 6.17 5.47 15.11
C ALA A 385 7.21 6.15 16.01
N VAL A 386 7.48 7.44 15.82
CA VAL A 386 8.53 8.18 16.57
C VAL A 386 8.39 8.05 18.09
N PRO A 387 7.26 8.43 18.74
CA PRO A 387 7.14 8.33 20.18
C PRO A 387 7.17 6.88 20.67
N ASN A 388 6.71 5.91 19.86
CA ASN A 388 6.77 4.51 20.21
C ASN A 388 8.19 3.95 20.17
N LEU A 389 8.96 4.24 19.14
CA LEU A 389 10.36 3.81 19.02
C LEU A 389 11.22 4.34 20.18
N ILE A 390 11.04 5.59 20.58
CA ILE A 390 11.70 6.16 21.74
C ILE A 390 11.39 5.34 23.01
N CYS A 391 10.12 4.95 23.19
CA CYS A 391 9.71 4.12 24.33
C CYS A 391 10.23 2.69 24.26
N LEU A 392 10.26 2.07 23.08
CA LEU A 392 10.81 0.73 22.87
C LEU A 392 12.30 0.67 23.22
N LEU A 393 13.07 1.65 22.77
CA LEU A 393 14.50 1.76 23.11
C LEU A 393 14.71 1.92 24.62
N ALA A 394 13.91 2.75 25.28
CA ALA A 394 13.98 2.93 26.71
C ALA A 394 13.58 1.67 27.52
N LEU A 395 12.70 0.84 26.97
CA LEU A 395 12.22 -0.40 27.61
C LEU A 395 13.00 -1.65 27.20
N SER A 396 13.94 -1.56 26.27
CA SER A 396 14.65 -2.71 25.71
C SER A 396 15.30 -3.61 26.78
N GLY A 397 15.89 -3.02 27.82
CA GLY A 397 16.45 -3.76 28.94
C GLY A 397 15.43 -4.50 29.78
N VAL A 398 14.24 -3.92 29.98
CA VAL A 398 13.13 -4.57 30.72
C VAL A 398 12.63 -5.76 29.90
N VAL A 399 12.39 -5.57 28.61
CA VAL A 399 11.94 -6.65 27.71
C VAL A 399 12.93 -7.81 27.70
N ALA A 400 14.23 -7.52 27.59
CA ALA A 400 15.28 -8.55 27.60
C ALA A 400 15.31 -9.34 28.92
N LYS A 401 15.07 -8.68 30.07
CA LYS A 401 14.98 -9.33 31.36
C LYS A 401 13.75 -10.23 31.45
N ASP A 402 12.57 -9.72 31.09
CA ASP A 402 11.30 -10.46 31.15
C ASP A 402 11.32 -11.69 30.24
N MET A 403 11.94 -11.57 29.06
CA MET A 403 12.16 -12.71 28.16
C MET A 403 13.02 -13.80 28.77
N LYS A 404 14.13 -13.45 29.46
CA LYS A 404 14.99 -14.43 30.15
C LYS A 404 14.25 -15.14 31.29
N GLU A 405 13.44 -14.41 32.05
CA GLU A 405 12.62 -14.99 33.14
C GLU A 405 11.57 -15.93 32.57
N PHE A 406 10.93 -15.58 31.47
CA PHE A 406 9.90 -16.39 30.83
C PHE A 406 10.46 -17.70 30.22
N GLN A 407 11.71 -17.74 29.77
CA GLN A 407 12.36 -18.97 29.34
C GLN A 407 12.36 -20.04 30.46
N ASN A 408 12.49 -19.63 31.71
CA ASN A 408 12.40 -20.56 32.85
C ASN A 408 10.98 -21.09 33.06
N VAL A 409 9.96 -20.30 32.76
CA VAL A 409 8.56 -20.73 32.78
C VAL A 409 8.33 -21.79 31.72
N ILE A 410 8.76 -21.56 30.49
CA ILE A 410 8.65 -22.55 29.39
C ILE A 410 9.36 -23.88 29.76
N LYS A 411 10.58 -23.81 30.34
CA LYS A 411 11.29 -25.01 30.77
C LYS A 411 10.54 -25.80 31.84
N ARG A 412 9.83 -25.10 32.73
CA ARG A 412 9.00 -25.76 33.77
C ARG A 412 7.74 -26.39 33.18
N GLU A 413 7.08 -25.70 32.25
CA GLU A 413 5.89 -26.20 31.54
C GLU A 413 6.24 -27.48 30.74
N LYS A 414 7.36 -27.46 29.97
CA LYS A 414 7.84 -28.64 29.23
C LYS A 414 8.19 -29.84 30.09
N LYS A 415 8.53 -29.64 31.37
CA LYS A 415 8.77 -30.73 32.31
C LYS A 415 7.51 -31.32 32.92
N ARG A 416 6.37 -30.59 32.81
CA ARG A 416 5.06 -31.01 33.35
C ARG A 416 4.17 -31.63 32.27
N ALA A 417 4.43 -31.36 31.00
CA ALA A 417 3.80 -31.99 29.84
C ALA A 417 4.53 -33.29 29.47
#